data_19aff64ac318a966016947092048ffd6
#
_entry.id   19aff64ac318a966016947092048ffd6
#
_cell.length_a   1.000
_cell.length_b   1.000
_cell.length_c   1.000
_cell.angle_alpha   90.00
_cell.angle_beta   90.00
_cell.angle_gamma   90.00
#
_symmetry.space_group_name_H-M   'P 1'
#
loop_
_entity.id
_entity.type
_entity.pdbx_description
1 polymer ?
#
loop_
_entity_poly.entity_id
_entity_poly.type
_entity_poly.pdbx_seq_one_letter_code
_entity_poly.pdbx_strand_id
1 'polypeptide(L)'
;MLSINKLALKHVEELMASPEYYRVTVEKLPSGATVIDTGLEAHGGYEAGLMTTRIAMGGAGTAELGYADYGGLKLPTVVISTDHPAVALFGAQLAGWRIKPEGYTADGSGPARALALKPKGVFKKIEYKDEADVAVILLETEKKPPDSAAHYIAERCSVAPENVYMVLTSTTSMAGMVQISGRIVETGLFRLDVLGLDLKKVLYGAGYAPVMPVHTDMGKAMGRAEDALTYGGVTSYVV
;
A
#
# COMPACT_ATOMS: atom_id res chain seq x y z
N MET A 1 -18.54 -10.28 -7.19
CA MET A 1 -17.50 -10.37 -6.12
C MET A 1 -16.81 -9.01 -6.01
N LEU A 2 -16.36 -8.59 -4.84
CA LEU A 2 -15.62 -7.34 -4.66
C LEU A 2 -14.28 -7.44 -5.40
N SER A 3 -13.98 -6.51 -6.32
CA SER A 3 -12.67 -6.44 -6.99
C SER A 3 -11.86 -5.27 -6.42
N ILE A 4 -10.79 -5.61 -5.70
CA ILE A 4 -9.90 -4.61 -5.09
C ILE A 4 -9.00 -3.92 -6.12
N ASN A 5 -8.69 -4.54 -7.26
CA ASN A 5 -7.98 -3.85 -8.34
C ASN A 5 -8.87 -2.78 -9.00
N LYS A 6 -10.14 -3.07 -9.26
CA LYS A 6 -11.08 -2.09 -9.85
C LYS A 6 -11.41 -0.94 -8.89
N LEU A 7 -11.46 -1.21 -7.58
CA LEU A 7 -11.65 -0.15 -6.58
C LEU A 7 -10.40 0.73 -6.46
N ALA A 8 -9.22 0.13 -6.40
CA ALA A 8 -7.97 0.87 -6.32
C ALA A 8 -7.70 1.72 -7.56
N LEU A 9 -8.12 1.25 -8.75
CA LEU A 9 -7.97 2.00 -9.99
C LEU A 9 -8.61 3.39 -9.92
N LYS A 10 -9.76 3.54 -9.25
CA LYS A 10 -10.41 4.86 -9.06
C LYS A 10 -9.50 5.87 -8.37
N HIS A 11 -8.75 5.44 -7.36
CA HIS A 11 -7.78 6.28 -6.66
C HIS A 11 -6.54 6.56 -7.51
N VAL A 12 -6.12 5.60 -8.33
CA VAL A 12 -5.05 5.80 -9.32
C VAL A 12 -5.45 6.85 -10.36
N GLU A 13 -6.68 6.74 -10.89
CA GLU A 13 -7.24 7.70 -11.85
C GLU A 13 -7.33 9.12 -11.24
N GLU A 14 -7.68 9.22 -9.97
CA GLU A 14 -7.72 10.50 -9.23
C GLU A 14 -6.31 11.11 -9.11
N LEU A 15 -5.28 10.34 -8.76
CA LEU A 15 -3.88 10.80 -8.77
C LEU A 15 -3.46 11.28 -10.16
N MET A 16 -3.82 10.53 -11.19
CA MET A 16 -3.48 10.85 -12.58
C MET A 16 -4.22 12.09 -13.11
N ALA A 17 -5.43 12.34 -12.63
CA ALA A 17 -6.22 13.51 -13.03
C ALA A 17 -5.73 14.83 -12.41
N SER A 18 -5.02 14.77 -11.29
CA SER A 18 -4.57 15.97 -10.55
C SER A 18 -3.13 15.83 -10.02
N PRO A 19 -2.14 15.51 -10.87
CA PRO A 19 -0.78 15.21 -10.42
C PRO A 19 -0.10 16.39 -9.71
N GLU A 20 -0.38 17.62 -10.12
CA GLU A 20 0.15 18.83 -9.47
C GLU A 20 -0.38 19.02 -8.05
N TYR A 21 -1.67 18.74 -7.83
CA TYR A 21 -2.28 18.83 -6.50
C TYR A 21 -1.64 17.83 -5.53
N TYR A 22 -1.47 16.58 -5.97
CA TYR A 22 -0.83 15.51 -5.18
C TYR A 22 0.70 15.59 -5.18
N ARG A 23 1.30 16.48 -6.01
CA ARG A 23 2.76 16.64 -6.16
C ARG A 23 3.44 15.33 -6.57
N VAL A 24 2.79 14.59 -7.46
CA VAL A 24 3.25 13.31 -8.01
C VAL A 24 3.65 13.47 -9.47
N THR A 25 4.37 12.49 -10.01
CA THR A 25 4.61 12.41 -11.45
C THR A 25 4.00 11.16 -12.03
N VAL A 26 3.53 11.26 -13.27
CA VAL A 26 2.91 10.17 -14.01
C VAL A 26 3.64 9.98 -15.32
N GLU A 27 4.09 8.77 -15.58
CA GLU A 27 4.77 8.42 -16.84
C GLU A 27 4.26 7.10 -17.42
N LYS A 28 4.37 6.94 -18.73
CA LYS A 28 4.10 5.69 -19.43
C LYS A 28 5.41 5.01 -19.81
N LEU A 29 5.51 3.72 -19.54
CA LEU A 29 6.60 2.89 -20.01
C LEU A 29 6.37 2.47 -21.49
N PRO A 30 7.39 1.97 -22.21
CA PRO A 30 7.25 1.48 -23.59
C PRO A 30 6.14 0.42 -23.75
N SER A 31 5.92 -0.43 -22.77
CA SER A 31 4.83 -1.41 -22.71
C SER A 31 3.42 -0.81 -22.60
N GLY A 32 3.30 0.50 -22.39
CA GLY A 32 2.04 1.18 -22.08
C GLY A 32 1.68 1.21 -20.60
N ALA A 33 2.40 0.47 -19.74
CA ALA A 33 2.18 0.49 -18.30
C ALA A 33 2.35 1.89 -17.71
N THR A 34 1.58 2.19 -16.68
CA THR A 34 1.61 3.49 -15.99
C THR A 34 2.43 3.40 -14.72
N VAL A 35 3.34 4.35 -14.54
CA VAL A 35 4.12 4.55 -13.31
C VAL A 35 3.68 5.87 -12.68
N ILE A 36 3.30 5.83 -11.41
CA ILE A 36 2.95 7.00 -10.61
C ILE A 36 3.97 7.09 -9.47
N ASP A 37 4.83 8.09 -9.52
CA ASP A 37 5.78 8.37 -8.45
C ASP A 37 5.14 9.30 -7.43
N THR A 38 4.96 8.79 -6.21
CA THR A 38 4.34 9.53 -5.10
C THR A 38 5.35 10.02 -4.06
N GLY A 39 6.64 9.71 -4.23
CA GLY A 39 7.65 10.11 -3.25
C GLY A 39 9.02 9.44 -3.43
N LEU A 40 9.36 9.01 -4.64
CA LEU A 40 10.71 8.54 -4.97
C LEU A 40 11.58 9.72 -5.47
N GLU A 41 11.21 10.31 -6.61
CA GLU A 41 11.79 11.55 -7.16
C GLU A 41 10.79 12.72 -7.05
N ALA A 42 9.49 12.41 -7.10
CA ALA A 42 8.44 13.38 -6.85
C ALA A 42 8.41 13.81 -5.38
N HIS A 43 7.96 15.03 -5.11
CA HIS A 43 7.87 15.52 -3.73
C HIS A 43 6.85 14.75 -2.90
N GLY A 44 5.71 14.39 -3.50
CA GLY A 44 4.58 13.81 -2.79
C GLY A 44 4.10 14.70 -1.64
N GLY A 45 3.61 14.06 -0.59
CA GLY A 45 3.13 14.75 0.62
C GLY A 45 2.12 13.92 1.38
N TYR A 46 1.39 14.57 2.29
CA TYR A 46 0.35 13.90 3.07
C TYR A 46 -0.74 13.30 2.16
N GLU A 47 -1.31 14.12 1.25
CA GLU A 47 -2.40 13.68 0.37
C GLU A 47 -1.98 12.53 -0.55
N ALA A 48 -0.79 12.61 -1.16
CA ALA A 48 -0.24 11.50 -1.94
C ALA A 48 -0.06 10.24 -1.11
N GLY A 49 0.41 10.36 0.14
CA GLY A 49 0.57 9.25 1.07
C GLY A 49 -0.76 8.62 1.49
N LEU A 50 -1.79 9.43 1.74
CA LEU A 50 -3.15 8.93 2.05
C LEU A 50 -3.74 8.19 0.85
N MET A 51 -3.60 8.74 -0.35
CA MET A 51 -4.04 8.05 -1.59
C MET A 51 -3.28 6.76 -1.81
N THR A 52 -1.96 6.76 -1.63
CA THR A 52 -1.13 5.55 -1.70
C THR A 52 -1.58 4.49 -0.69
N THR A 53 -1.97 4.91 0.52
CA THR A 53 -2.51 4.02 1.55
C THR A 53 -3.85 3.40 1.13
N ARG A 54 -4.78 4.20 0.59
CA ARG A 54 -6.07 3.71 0.07
C ARG A 54 -5.88 2.73 -1.09
N ILE A 55 -4.96 3.05 -2.01
CA ILE A 55 -4.57 2.16 -3.12
C ILE A 55 -3.97 0.86 -2.59
N ALA A 56 -3.07 0.93 -1.60
CA ALA A 56 -2.47 -0.25 -0.99
C ALA A 56 -3.52 -1.18 -0.37
N MET A 57 -4.58 -0.62 0.25
CA MET A 57 -5.73 -1.37 0.78
C MET A 57 -6.70 -1.85 -0.31
N GLY A 58 -6.36 -1.69 -1.59
CA GLY A 58 -7.23 -2.08 -2.69
C GLY A 58 -8.50 -1.23 -2.83
N GLY A 59 -8.50 0.00 -2.33
CA GLY A 59 -9.68 0.87 -2.29
C GLY A 59 -10.79 0.37 -1.37
N ALA A 60 -10.54 -0.64 -0.55
CA ALA A 60 -11.52 -1.26 0.35
C ALA A 60 -11.38 -0.78 1.81
N GLY A 61 -10.83 0.40 2.01
CA GLY A 61 -10.68 1.07 3.31
C GLY A 61 -10.47 2.57 3.16
N THR A 62 -10.54 3.28 4.28
CA THR A 62 -10.30 4.73 4.35
C THR A 62 -8.95 5.02 4.98
N ALA A 63 -8.35 6.15 4.61
CA ALA A 63 -7.17 6.71 5.25
C ALA A 63 -7.35 8.22 5.33
N GLU A 64 -7.21 8.77 6.53
CA GLU A 64 -7.42 10.21 6.80
C GLU A 64 -6.29 10.75 7.66
N LEU A 65 -5.99 12.04 7.52
CA LEU A 65 -5.05 12.74 8.38
C LEU A 65 -5.78 13.37 9.56
N GLY A 66 -5.33 13.04 10.76
CA GLY A 66 -5.77 13.65 12.00
C GLY A 66 -4.57 14.07 12.85
N TYR A 67 -4.84 14.36 14.12
CA TYR A 67 -3.83 14.62 15.15
C TYR A 67 -4.19 13.87 16.42
N ALA A 68 -3.20 13.26 17.06
CA ALA A 68 -3.36 12.63 18.36
C ALA A 68 -2.26 13.08 19.34
N ASP A 69 -2.53 12.94 20.63
CA ASP A 69 -1.58 13.23 21.69
C ASP A 69 -0.83 11.95 22.09
N TYR A 70 0.49 12.03 22.04
CA TYR A 70 1.41 10.94 22.39
C TYR A 70 2.23 11.34 23.61
N GLY A 71 1.58 11.38 24.78
CA GLY A 71 2.25 11.76 26.04
C GLY A 71 2.63 13.23 26.12
N GLY A 72 1.78 14.13 25.63
CA GLY A 72 2.02 15.58 25.59
C GLY A 72 2.60 16.09 24.27
N LEU A 73 2.99 15.18 23.35
CA LEU A 73 3.44 15.52 22.01
C LEU A 73 2.31 15.29 21.00
N LYS A 74 1.79 16.35 20.39
CA LYS A 74 0.78 16.26 19.33
C LYS A 74 1.45 16.03 17.98
N LEU A 75 1.15 14.90 17.35
CA LEU A 75 1.70 14.53 16.03
C LEU A 75 0.60 14.38 14.99
N PRO A 76 0.91 14.69 13.70
CA PRO A 76 0.09 14.23 12.59
C PRO A 76 -0.10 12.72 12.68
N THR A 77 -1.30 12.24 12.43
CA THR A 77 -1.69 10.86 12.68
C THR A 77 -2.54 10.36 11.53
N VAL A 78 -2.21 9.20 10.98
CA VAL A 78 -3.04 8.54 9.98
C VAL A 78 -4.07 7.70 10.69
N VAL A 79 -5.35 7.90 10.35
CA VAL A 79 -6.49 7.14 10.84
C VAL A 79 -6.99 6.23 9.72
N ILE A 80 -7.14 4.95 10.03
CA ILE A 80 -7.50 3.89 9.08
C ILE A 80 -8.77 3.19 9.54
N SER A 81 -9.65 2.86 8.59
CA SER A 81 -10.75 1.92 8.84
C SER A 81 -11.06 1.09 7.61
N THR A 82 -11.57 -0.13 7.84
CA THR A 82 -12.04 -1.02 6.78
C THR A 82 -13.13 -1.97 7.27
N ASP A 83 -14.14 -2.17 6.43
CA ASP A 83 -15.20 -3.16 6.61
C ASP A 83 -14.84 -4.51 5.93
N HIS A 84 -13.62 -4.62 5.37
CA HIS A 84 -13.13 -5.80 4.67
C HIS A 84 -11.71 -6.20 5.12
N PRO A 85 -11.44 -6.42 6.44
CA PRO A 85 -10.08 -6.55 6.95
C PRO A 85 -9.25 -7.64 6.26
N ALA A 86 -9.80 -8.84 6.07
CA ALA A 86 -9.08 -9.94 5.42
C ALA A 86 -8.66 -9.59 3.99
N VAL A 87 -9.53 -8.95 3.22
CA VAL A 87 -9.29 -8.62 1.81
C VAL A 87 -8.43 -7.37 1.67
N ALA A 88 -8.79 -6.27 2.36
CA ALA A 88 -8.08 -5.00 2.28
C ALA A 88 -6.66 -5.07 2.84
N LEU A 89 -6.50 -5.74 3.99
CA LEU A 89 -5.21 -5.77 4.70
C LEU A 89 -4.34 -6.93 4.22
N PHE A 90 -4.83 -8.17 4.27
CA PHE A 90 -4.05 -9.34 3.85
C PHE A 90 -4.06 -9.57 2.34
N GLY A 91 -5.21 -9.40 1.69
CA GLY A 91 -5.34 -9.54 0.24
C GLY A 91 -4.60 -8.45 -0.54
N ALA A 92 -4.59 -7.21 -0.04
CA ALA A 92 -3.98 -6.08 -0.70
C ALA A 92 -2.77 -5.51 0.06
N GLN A 93 -2.97 -4.88 1.22
CA GLN A 93 -1.96 -4.02 1.85
C GLN A 93 -0.69 -4.76 2.32
N LEU A 94 -0.81 -5.98 2.83
CA LEU A 94 0.34 -6.78 3.28
C LEU A 94 1.44 -6.83 2.20
N ALA A 95 2.67 -6.48 2.54
CA ALA A 95 3.81 -6.65 1.66
C ALA A 95 4.17 -8.14 1.58
N GLY A 96 4.17 -8.72 0.39
CA GLY A 96 4.38 -10.16 0.26
C GLY A 96 4.72 -10.64 -1.14
N TRP A 97 4.93 -9.71 -2.07
CA TRP A 97 5.35 -10.04 -3.42
C TRP A 97 6.62 -9.32 -3.79
N ARG A 98 7.74 -10.01 -3.73
CA ARG A 98 9.01 -9.45 -4.20
C ARG A 98 9.06 -9.46 -5.71
N ILE A 99 9.10 -8.27 -6.30
CA ILE A 99 9.23 -8.04 -7.73
C ILE A 99 10.72 -8.08 -8.08
N LYS A 100 11.11 -9.05 -8.91
CA LYS A 100 12.52 -9.30 -9.24
C LYS A 100 12.70 -9.61 -10.74
N PRO A 101 12.42 -8.68 -11.66
CA PRO A 101 12.92 -8.80 -13.02
C PRO A 101 14.43 -8.54 -13.04
N GLU A 102 15.08 -8.85 -14.14
CA GLU A 102 16.51 -8.68 -14.27
C GLU A 102 16.95 -7.24 -13.95
N GLY A 103 17.93 -7.09 -13.04
CA GLY A 103 18.50 -5.80 -12.65
C GLY A 103 17.63 -4.91 -11.74
N TYR A 104 16.42 -5.36 -11.33
CA TYR A 104 15.53 -4.60 -10.47
C TYR A 104 14.99 -5.42 -9.30
N THR A 105 14.78 -4.78 -8.17
CA THR A 105 14.13 -5.40 -7.01
C THR A 105 13.30 -4.36 -6.28
N ALA A 106 12.05 -4.71 -5.96
CA ALA A 106 11.15 -3.92 -5.11
C ALA A 106 10.28 -4.84 -4.27
N ASP A 107 9.82 -4.34 -3.12
CA ASP A 107 8.81 -5.03 -2.34
C ASP A 107 7.42 -4.55 -2.76
N GLY A 108 6.62 -5.50 -3.25
CA GLY A 108 5.30 -5.25 -3.80
C GLY A 108 4.19 -5.55 -2.80
N SER A 109 3.27 -4.60 -2.69
CA SER A 109 2.00 -4.71 -1.98
C SER A 109 0.86 -4.19 -2.88
N GLY A 110 -0.35 -4.17 -2.37
CA GLY A 110 -1.49 -3.71 -3.16
C GLY A 110 -2.27 -4.84 -3.85
N PRO A 111 -3.35 -4.48 -4.55
CA PRO A 111 -4.37 -5.43 -5.01
C PRO A 111 -3.92 -6.38 -6.12
N ALA A 112 -2.89 -6.05 -6.92
CA ALA A 112 -2.33 -6.95 -7.92
C ALA A 112 -1.89 -8.32 -7.35
N ARG A 113 -1.55 -8.35 -6.05
CA ARG A 113 -1.22 -9.60 -5.34
C ARG A 113 -2.37 -10.60 -5.35
N ALA A 114 -3.62 -10.13 -5.35
CA ALA A 114 -4.80 -10.98 -5.36
C ALA A 114 -5.09 -11.59 -6.74
N LEU A 115 -4.62 -10.97 -7.83
CA LEU A 115 -4.60 -11.57 -9.16
C LEU A 115 -3.51 -12.65 -9.27
N ALA A 116 -2.29 -12.29 -8.85
CA ALA A 116 -1.12 -13.15 -8.92
C ALA A 116 -1.08 -14.24 -7.83
N LEU A 117 -1.94 -14.17 -6.82
CA LEU A 117 -1.98 -15.02 -5.63
C LEU A 117 -0.61 -15.07 -4.90
N LYS A 118 -0.01 -13.90 -4.66
CA LYS A 118 1.32 -13.76 -4.04
C LYS A 118 1.27 -13.09 -2.66
N PRO A 119 1.76 -13.81 -1.61
CA PRO A 119 2.14 -15.23 -1.57
C PRO A 119 0.89 -16.14 -1.50
N LYS A 120 0.99 -17.32 -2.10
CA LYS A 120 -0.15 -18.26 -2.20
C LYS A 120 -0.80 -18.61 -0.84
N GLY A 121 0.02 -18.73 0.22
CA GLY A 121 -0.47 -19.07 1.56
C GLY A 121 -1.49 -18.09 2.12
N VAL A 122 -1.30 -16.80 1.89
CA VAL A 122 -2.23 -15.73 2.30
C VAL A 122 -3.59 -15.93 1.63
N PHE A 123 -3.61 -16.06 0.30
CA PHE A 123 -4.86 -16.18 -0.47
C PHE A 123 -5.61 -17.47 -0.21
N LYS A 124 -4.88 -18.56 0.10
CA LYS A 124 -5.50 -19.80 0.57
C LYS A 124 -6.18 -19.62 1.94
N LYS A 125 -5.56 -18.83 2.84
CA LYS A 125 -6.07 -18.59 4.19
C LYS A 125 -7.33 -17.72 4.19
N ILE A 126 -7.33 -16.63 3.41
CA ILE A 126 -8.47 -15.70 3.32
C ILE A 126 -9.53 -16.11 2.31
N GLU A 127 -9.28 -17.19 1.53
CA GLU A 127 -10.18 -17.71 0.49
C GLU A 127 -10.65 -16.65 -0.50
N TYR A 128 -9.72 -15.77 -0.90
CA TYR A 128 -9.98 -14.68 -1.82
C TYR A 128 -9.06 -14.74 -3.04
N LYS A 129 -9.64 -14.48 -4.21
CA LYS A 129 -8.96 -14.23 -5.48
C LYS A 129 -9.68 -13.09 -6.18
N ASP A 130 -8.95 -12.10 -6.67
CA ASP A 130 -9.55 -11.03 -7.47
C ASP A 130 -9.73 -11.45 -8.93
N GLU A 131 -10.68 -10.81 -9.59
CA GLU A 131 -10.95 -10.94 -11.03
C GLU A 131 -11.06 -9.54 -11.65
N ALA A 132 -10.00 -9.13 -12.34
CA ALA A 132 -9.92 -7.84 -13.01
C ALA A 132 -9.02 -7.93 -14.25
N ASP A 133 -9.26 -7.03 -15.17
CA ASP A 133 -8.47 -6.79 -16.38
C ASP A 133 -7.37 -5.74 -16.19
N VAL A 134 -7.25 -5.19 -14.98
CA VAL A 134 -6.24 -4.22 -14.55
C VAL A 134 -5.50 -4.74 -13.33
N ALA A 135 -4.21 -4.41 -13.21
CA ALA A 135 -3.38 -4.74 -12.07
C ALA A 135 -2.79 -3.46 -11.45
N VAL A 136 -3.16 -3.17 -10.20
CA VAL A 136 -2.65 -2.03 -9.44
C VAL A 136 -1.72 -2.54 -8.35
N ILE A 137 -0.46 -2.10 -8.35
CA ILE A 137 0.56 -2.50 -7.40
C ILE A 137 1.24 -1.28 -6.78
N LEU A 138 1.50 -1.34 -5.48
CA LEU A 138 2.38 -0.42 -4.78
C LEU A 138 3.77 -1.05 -4.68
N LEU A 139 4.79 -0.32 -5.09
CA LEU A 139 6.19 -0.71 -5.01
C LEU A 139 6.92 0.21 -4.03
N GLU A 140 7.41 -0.35 -2.94
CA GLU A 140 8.38 0.32 -2.10
C GLU A 140 9.77 0.09 -2.70
N THR A 141 10.40 1.18 -3.14
CA THR A 141 11.62 1.12 -3.96
C THR A 141 12.42 2.39 -3.85
N GLU A 142 13.72 2.28 -4.14
CA GLU A 142 14.64 3.42 -4.29
C GLU A 142 14.98 3.72 -5.77
N LYS A 143 14.38 2.97 -6.71
CA LYS A 143 14.64 3.12 -8.16
C LYS A 143 13.34 2.97 -8.95
N LYS A 144 13.23 3.71 -10.04
CA LYS A 144 12.14 3.54 -10.99
C LYS A 144 12.14 2.12 -11.58
N PRO A 145 10.96 1.50 -11.76
CA PRO A 145 10.85 0.19 -12.36
C PRO A 145 11.19 0.26 -13.86
N PRO A 146 11.99 -0.68 -14.38
CA PRO A 146 12.17 -0.84 -15.81
C PRO A 146 10.92 -1.44 -16.46
N ASP A 147 10.82 -1.35 -17.77
CA ASP A 147 9.70 -1.92 -18.54
C ASP A 147 9.54 -3.45 -18.32
N SER A 148 10.64 -4.16 -18.08
CA SER A 148 10.62 -5.57 -17.70
C SER A 148 9.86 -5.87 -16.42
N ALA A 149 9.75 -4.89 -15.49
CA ALA A 149 8.94 -5.04 -14.29
C ALA A 149 7.44 -5.03 -14.61
N ALA A 150 7.02 -4.17 -15.55
CA ALA A 150 5.64 -4.15 -16.02
C ALA A 150 5.25 -5.48 -16.69
N HIS A 151 6.07 -5.99 -17.60
CA HIS A 151 5.86 -7.29 -18.24
C HIS A 151 5.82 -8.43 -17.22
N TYR A 152 6.72 -8.43 -16.23
CA TYR A 152 6.72 -9.43 -15.16
C TYR A 152 5.43 -9.43 -14.34
N ILE A 153 4.91 -8.24 -13.99
CA ILE A 153 3.66 -8.10 -13.23
C ILE A 153 2.47 -8.52 -14.09
N ALA A 154 2.40 -8.04 -15.34
CA ALA A 154 1.36 -8.35 -16.30
C ALA A 154 1.17 -9.85 -16.50
N GLU A 155 2.28 -10.57 -16.77
CA GLU A 155 2.28 -12.04 -16.91
C GLU A 155 1.69 -12.74 -15.68
N ARG A 156 2.12 -12.34 -14.47
CA ARG A 156 1.71 -12.98 -13.22
C ARG A 156 0.26 -12.67 -12.84
N CYS A 157 -0.23 -11.50 -13.26
CA CYS A 157 -1.62 -11.07 -13.05
C CYS A 157 -2.57 -11.52 -14.18
N SER A 158 -2.03 -12.05 -15.30
CA SER A 158 -2.77 -12.39 -16.51
C SER A 158 -3.54 -11.19 -17.08
N VAL A 159 -2.91 -10.02 -17.12
CA VAL A 159 -3.43 -8.78 -17.71
C VAL A 159 -2.51 -8.30 -18.83
N ALA A 160 -2.99 -7.41 -19.70
CA ALA A 160 -2.14 -6.75 -20.69
C ALA A 160 -1.18 -5.75 -20.00
N PRO A 161 0.08 -5.58 -20.47
CA PRO A 161 1.04 -4.68 -19.83
C PRO A 161 0.55 -3.24 -19.69
N GLU A 162 -0.18 -2.71 -20.67
CA GLU A 162 -0.78 -1.37 -20.64
C GLU A 162 -1.82 -1.18 -19.52
N ASN A 163 -2.32 -2.27 -18.96
CA ASN A 163 -3.28 -2.29 -17.85
C ASN A 163 -2.58 -2.46 -16.48
N VAL A 164 -1.25 -2.36 -16.43
CA VAL A 164 -0.48 -2.37 -15.18
C VAL A 164 -0.24 -0.94 -14.70
N TYR A 165 -0.61 -0.68 -13.46
CA TYR A 165 -0.40 0.58 -12.75
C TYR A 165 0.53 0.35 -11.56
N MET A 166 1.71 0.96 -11.59
CA MET A 166 2.73 0.87 -10.56
C MET A 166 2.80 2.18 -9.79
N VAL A 167 2.37 2.19 -8.56
CA VAL A 167 2.50 3.33 -7.64
C VAL A 167 3.79 3.17 -6.87
N LEU A 168 4.69 4.14 -6.97
CA LEU A 168 5.99 4.10 -6.31
C LEU A 168 5.99 4.96 -5.05
N THR A 169 6.65 4.48 -4.01
CA THR A 169 6.92 5.24 -2.80
C THR A 169 8.30 4.90 -2.24
N SER A 170 8.91 5.84 -1.54
CA SER A 170 10.13 5.63 -0.78
C SER A 170 9.89 5.97 0.69
N THR A 171 10.39 5.15 1.59
CA THR A 171 10.31 5.39 3.05
C THR A 171 11.00 6.71 3.46
N THR A 172 11.92 7.23 2.64
CA THR A 172 12.60 8.52 2.88
C THR A 172 11.75 9.73 2.46
N SER A 173 10.51 9.53 2.02
CA SER A 173 9.57 10.58 1.62
C SER A 173 8.43 10.76 2.61
N MET A 174 7.75 11.92 2.56
CA MET A 174 6.56 12.15 3.37
C MET A 174 5.42 11.19 2.97
N ALA A 175 5.23 10.94 1.69
CA ALA A 175 4.21 9.99 1.22
C ALA A 175 4.51 8.57 1.72
N GLY A 176 5.79 8.17 1.73
CA GLY A 176 6.21 6.89 2.29
C GLY A 176 5.95 6.78 3.79
N MET A 177 6.28 7.82 4.58
CA MET A 177 6.00 7.83 6.01
C MET A 177 4.51 7.73 6.32
N VAL A 178 3.66 8.44 5.56
CA VAL A 178 2.21 8.38 5.70
C VAL A 178 1.67 6.98 5.37
N GLN A 179 2.11 6.39 4.25
CA GLN A 179 1.64 5.05 3.85
C GLN A 179 2.10 3.96 4.81
N ILE A 180 3.30 4.08 5.43
CA ILE A 180 3.75 3.12 6.44
C ILE A 180 2.92 3.27 7.72
N SER A 181 2.69 4.50 8.21
CA SER A 181 1.79 4.74 9.34
C SER A 181 0.38 4.17 9.08
N GLY A 182 -0.08 4.26 7.83
CA GLY A 182 -1.34 3.68 7.37
C GLY A 182 -1.39 2.14 7.37
N ARG A 183 -0.27 1.45 7.65
CA ARG A 183 -0.24 -0.02 7.80
C ARG A 183 -0.57 -0.49 9.21
N ILE A 184 -0.86 0.40 10.14
CA ILE A 184 -1.07 0.03 11.54
C ILE A 184 -2.11 -1.08 11.73
N VAL A 185 -3.26 -0.99 11.05
CA VAL A 185 -4.33 -1.99 11.17
C VAL A 185 -3.91 -3.32 10.51
N GLU A 186 -3.17 -3.29 9.41
CA GLU A 186 -2.59 -4.48 8.78
C GLU A 186 -1.58 -5.15 9.71
N THR A 187 -0.67 -4.37 10.32
CA THR A 187 0.35 -4.85 11.26
C THR A 187 -0.27 -5.53 12.49
N GLY A 188 -1.32 -4.92 13.06
CA GLY A 188 -2.06 -5.51 14.17
C GLY A 188 -2.76 -6.81 13.78
N LEU A 189 -3.42 -6.83 12.62
CA LEU A 189 -4.07 -8.04 12.11
C LEU A 189 -3.06 -9.16 11.82
N PHE A 190 -1.88 -8.82 11.30
CA PHE A 190 -0.79 -9.78 11.11
C PHE A 190 -0.35 -10.41 12.44
N ARG A 191 -0.25 -9.63 13.52
CA ARG A 191 0.05 -10.17 14.85
C ARG A 191 -1.03 -11.11 15.36
N LEU A 192 -2.30 -10.78 15.14
CA LEU A 192 -3.43 -11.66 15.52
C LEU A 192 -3.41 -12.96 14.70
N ASP A 193 -3.06 -12.90 13.42
CA ASP A 193 -2.88 -14.08 12.57
C ASP A 193 -1.77 -15.02 13.10
N VAL A 194 -0.63 -14.46 13.49
CA VAL A 194 0.48 -15.22 14.10
C VAL A 194 0.05 -15.88 15.42
N LEU A 195 -0.85 -15.25 16.17
CA LEU A 195 -1.43 -15.79 17.40
C LEU A 195 -2.54 -16.81 17.14
N GLY A 196 -2.88 -17.09 15.88
CA GLY A 196 -3.83 -18.13 15.49
C GLY A 196 -5.27 -17.67 15.32
N LEU A 197 -5.53 -16.34 15.27
CA LEU A 197 -6.86 -15.83 14.96
C LEU A 197 -7.21 -16.18 13.50
N ASP A 198 -8.42 -16.71 13.28
CA ASP A 198 -8.96 -16.86 11.94
C ASP A 198 -9.36 -15.49 11.38
N LEU A 199 -8.61 -15.02 10.39
CA LEU A 199 -8.80 -13.71 9.78
C LEU A 199 -10.20 -13.51 9.18
N LYS A 200 -10.87 -14.58 8.78
CA LYS A 200 -12.22 -14.52 8.21
C LYS A 200 -13.30 -14.17 9.25
N LYS A 201 -12.98 -14.27 10.53
CA LYS A 201 -13.86 -13.89 11.62
C LYS A 201 -13.79 -12.40 11.96
N VAL A 202 -12.79 -11.68 11.45
CA VAL A 202 -12.65 -10.25 11.70
C VAL A 202 -13.56 -9.48 10.74
N LEU A 203 -14.59 -8.85 11.30
CA LEU A 203 -15.63 -8.14 10.55
C LEU A 203 -15.22 -6.71 10.20
N TYR A 204 -14.64 -5.99 11.15
CA TYR A 204 -14.22 -4.59 11.01
C TYR A 204 -12.85 -4.39 11.62
N GLY A 205 -12.07 -3.50 11.02
CA GLY A 205 -10.78 -3.09 11.54
C GLY A 205 -10.62 -1.56 11.48
N ALA A 206 -10.15 -0.97 12.56
CA ALA A 206 -9.82 0.45 12.62
C ALA A 206 -8.57 0.67 13.47
N GLY A 207 -7.90 1.80 13.28
CA GLY A 207 -6.73 2.15 14.06
C GLY A 207 -6.08 3.44 13.60
N TYR A 208 -5.02 3.83 14.28
CA TYR A 208 -4.26 5.01 13.94
C TYR A 208 -2.79 4.87 14.37
N ALA A 209 -1.91 5.58 13.68
CA ALA A 209 -0.50 5.68 14.05
C ALA A 209 0.07 7.07 13.71
N PRO A 210 1.08 7.57 14.46
CA PRO A 210 1.69 8.85 14.18
C PRO A 210 2.49 8.82 12.88
N VAL A 211 2.53 9.96 12.18
CA VAL A 211 3.45 10.19 11.06
C VAL A 211 4.74 10.79 11.61
N MET A 212 5.82 10.05 11.51
CA MET A 212 7.12 10.51 12.00
C MET A 212 7.80 11.43 10.99
N PRO A 213 8.67 12.33 11.44
CA PRO A 213 9.47 13.16 10.55
C PRO A 213 10.32 12.33 9.59
N VAL A 214 10.35 12.72 8.33
CA VAL A 214 11.18 12.09 7.29
C VAL A 214 12.67 12.15 7.64
N HIS A 215 13.43 11.20 7.11
CA HIS A 215 14.87 11.19 7.21
C HIS A 215 15.47 10.75 5.86
N THR A 216 16.59 11.36 5.48
CA THR A 216 17.27 11.03 4.21
C THR A 216 18.03 9.70 4.25
N ASP A 217 18.43 9.24 5.43
CA ASP A 217 19.01 7.92 5.63
C ASP A 217 17.88 6.89 5.74
N MET A 218 17.87 5.89 4.86
CA MET A 218 16.83 4.86 4.75
C MET A 218 16.70 4.05 6.06
N GLY A 219 17.81 3.67 6.70
CA GLY A 219 17.77 2.89 7.94
C GLY A 219 17.10 3.66 9.08
N LYS A 220 17.39 4.97 9.19
CA LYS A 220 16.76 5.84 10.19
C LYS A 220 15.30 6.14 9.86
N ALA A 221 14.98 6.33 8.58
CA ALA A 221 13.60 6.51 8.13
C ALA A 221 12.76 5.27 8.48
N MET A 222 13.25 4.09 8.14
CA MET A 222 12.60 2.82 8.44
C MET A 222 12.44 2.62 9.97
N GLY A 223 13.50 2.84 10.75
CA GLY A 223 13.42 2.73 12.22
C GLY A 223 12.37 3.64 12.83
N ARG A 224 12.26 4.91 12.38
CA ARG A 224 11.20 5.82 12.81
C ARG A 224 9.81 5.34 12.45
N ALA A 225 9.64 4.81 11.25
CA ALA A 225 8.36 4.27 10.78
C ALA A 225 7.92 3.04 11.60
N GLU A 226 8.85 2.13 11.87
CA GLU A 226 8.61 0.96 12.72
C GLU A 226 8.29 1.34 14.17
N ASP A 227 9.01 2.32 14.73
CA ASP A 227 8.73 2.86 16.08
C ASP A 227 7.33 3.49 16.14
N ALA A 228 6.91 4.20 15.10
CA ALA A 228 5.58 4.79 15.00
C ALA A 228 4.48 3.73 15.11
N LEU A 229 4.63 2.62 14.40
CA LEU A 229 3.68 1.50 14.45
C LEU A 229 3.73 0.78 15.80
N THR A 230 4.94 0.50 16.30
CA THR A 230 5.15 -0.34 17.48
C THR A 230 4.74 0.35 18.78
N TYR A 231 5.07 1.63 18.93
CA TYR A 231 4.91 2.37 20.20
C TYR A 231 3.80 3.42 20.16
N GLY A 232 3.45 3.91 18.96
CA GLY A 232 2.42 4.94 18.78
C GLY A 232 1.13 4.42 18.16
N GLY A 233 1.13 3.19 17.64
CA GLY A 233 -0.01 2.61 16.95
C GLY A 233 -1.09 2.07 17.89
N VAL A 234 -2.36 2.28 17.51
CA VAL A 234 -3.54 1.72 18.20
C VAL A 234 -4.42 1.03 17.17
N THR A 235 -4.89 -0.17 17.48
CA THR A 235 -5.79 -0.94 16.62
C THR A 235 -7.00 -1.46 17.37
N SER A 236 -8.14 -1.54 16.67
CA SER A 236 -9.38 -2.11 17.17
C SER A 236 -9.98 -3.02 16.10
N TYR A 237 -10.42 -4.20 16.52
CA TYR A 237 -11.07 -5.17 15.64
C TYR A 237 -12.39 -5.64 16.26
N VAL A 238 -13.39 -5.83 15.40
CA VAL A 238 -14.64 -6.51 15.75
C VAL A 238 -14.59 -7.91 15.14
N VAL A 239 -14.85 -8.93 15.97
CA VAL A 239 -14.72 -10.35 15.61
C VAL A 239 -16.09 -11.05 15.73
#